data_b2a15e0444b3e3a1706584708143cf40
#
_entry.id   b2a15e0444b3e3a1706584708143cf40
#
_cell.length_a   1.000
_cell.length_b   1.000
_cell.length_c   1.000
_cell.angle_alpha   90.00
_cell.angle_beta   90.00
_cell.angle_gamma   90.00
#
_symmetry.space_group_name_H-M   'P 1'
#
loop_
_entity.id
_entity.type
_entity.pdbx_description
1 polymer ?
#
loop_
_entity_poly.entity_id
_entity_poly.type
_entity_poly.pdbx_seq_one_letter_code
_entity_poly.pdbx_strand_id
1 'polypeptide(L)'
;METLIDRARHAASDGLPGPPRILEFGLMPLVTAAFPERTTFLDTRLRWADVRTRAPRSGSLPLRLLKLARRVAGIGRACLAQDYDIVVARCVGPVNSAGHAYPIHAALSLIGLAFRGLVLFAARGPRVRLAVLDVTDHLTIHPRDRAFLRRCDLFFKRELAANPWNTLETVLPRGACAGHARQDPACLALRAKLRPFALGIEATALKTPIPASARSYDLFYAGSAQGIAFRETVSGVLPRLAARGWRIHAPTHRLSPEAFAEAITRSRFCLSPGGVGWDCYRHYEVASLGSVPIFDTRPLTGIEPFLHGREGFYLDPQEDLERALDQLLRTDDAGVDRMTSAAQALVERVYTFDALARYVIAETLALGPSPRTASPPSEALVAAKAGHRQPSLN
;
A
#
# COMPACT_ATOMS: atom_id res chain seq x y z
N MET A 1 -6.50 22.72 11.10
CA MET A 1 -6.55 21.27 11.26
C MET A 1 -5.16 20.75 10.93
N GLU A 2 -4.41 20.38 11.96
CA GLU A 2 -3.03 19.87 11.83
C GLU A 2 -3.09 18.56 11.02
N THR A 3 -2.34 18.49 9.92
CA THR A 3 -2.36 17.29 9.07
C THR A 3 -1.74 16.11 9.81
N LEU A 4 -2.12 14.86 9.47
CA LEU A 4 -1.51 13.65 10.03
C LEU A 4 0.03 13.68 9.89
N ILE A 5 0.54 14.33 8.85
CA ILE A 5 1.96 14.51 8.58
C ILE A 5 2.60 15.52 9.56
N ASP A 6 1.89 16.57 9.96
CA ASP A 6 2.42 17.56 10.91
C ASP A 6 2.50 16.96 12.32
N ARG A 7 1.51 16.16 12.74
CA ARG A 7 1.58 15.36 13.98
C ARG A 7 2.76 14.41 13.97
N ALA A 8 3.01 13.78 12.83
CA ALA A 8 4.10 12.86 12.65
C ALA A 8 5.48 13.54 12.70
N ARG A 9 5.60 14.80 12.23
CA ARG A 9 6.83 15.59 12.33
C ARG A 9 7.14 15.96 13.79
N HIS A 10 6.15 16.34 14.58
CA HIS A 10 6.33 16.66 16.00
C HIS A 10 6.66 15.43 16.83
N ALA A 11 6.00 14.30 16.60
CA ALA A 11 6.27 13.05 17.32
C ALA A 11 7.67 12.46 17.07
N ALA A 12 8.27 12.75 15.92
CA ALA A 12 9.62 12.29 15.58
C ALA A 12 10.73 13.04 16.33
N SER A 13 10.44 14.21 16.94
CA SER A 13 11.41 15.04 17.65
C SER A 13 11.57 14.73 19.14
N ASP A 14 10.56 14.11 19.77
CA ASP A 14 10.43 14.18 21.24
C ASP A 14 10.82 12.93 22.04
N GLY A 15 11.38 11.87 21.44
CA GLY A 15 11.53 10.64 22.22
C GLY A 15 12.72 9.72 21.99
N LEU A 16 13.53 9.93 20.96
CA LEU A 16 14.70 9.08 20.70
C LEU A 16 16.01 9.89 20.85
N PRO A 17 17.07 9.32 21.43
CA PRO A 17 18.38 9.96 21.56
C PRO A 17 19.13 10.09 20.21
N GLY A 18 18.40 10.13 19.14
CA GLY A 18 18.87 10.25 17.76
C GLY A 18 17.83 9.70 16.78
N PRO A 19 18.06 9.88 15.50
CA PRO A 19 17.14 9.38 14.50
C PRO A 19 17.20 7.85 14.38
N PRO A 20 16.04 7.19 14.15
CA PRO A 20 15.89 5.74 14.26
C PRO A 20 16.75 4.98 13.23
N ARG A 21 17.29 3.84 13.65
CA ARG A 21 17.94 2.84 12.78
C ARG A 21 16.88 1.87 12.29
N ILE A 22 16.84 1.65 10.99
CA ILE A 22 15.73 0.94 10.34
C ILE A 22 16.27 -0.30 9.61
N LEU A 23 15.58 -1.42 9.76
CA LEU A 23 15.78 -2.61 8.95
C LEU A 23 14.57 -2.79 8.04
N GLU A 24 14.77 -2.69 6.72
CA GLU A 24 13.70 -2.83 5.75
C GLU A 24 13.79 -4.16 4.99
N PHE A 25 12.71 -4.94 5.02
CA PHE A 25 12.52 -6.14 4.21
C PHE A 25 11.55 -5.87 3.07
N GLY A 26 11.98 -6.00 1.83
CA GLY A 26 11.07 -5.74 0.71
C GLY A 26 11.58 -6.18 -0.66
N LEU A 27 10.73 -5.99 -1.66
CA LEU A 27 11.06 -6.22 -3.07
C LEU A 27 11.69 -4.98 -3.71
N MET A 28 11.32 -3.82 -3.20
CA MET A 28 11.80 -2.50 -3.61
C MET A 28 12.04 -1.67 -2.36
N PRO A 29 13.11 -0.88 -2.31
CA PRO A 29 13.35 0.01 -1.19
C PRO A 29 12.31 1.15 -1.20
N LEU A 30 11.56 1.27 -0.12
CA LEU A 30 10.67 2.40 0.13
C LEU A 30 11.31 3.34 1.15
N VAL A 31 11.56 2.79 2.34
CA VAL A 31 12.14 3.56 3.46
C VAL A 31 13.60 3.88 3.20
N THR A 32 14.34 2.95 2.62
CA THR A 32 15.74 3.15 2.23
C THR A 32 15.92 4.30 1.26
N ALA A 33 14.98 4.52 0.33
CA ALA A 33 15.05 5.63 -0.61
C ALA A 33 14.94 6.99 0.10
N ALA A 34 14.10 7.07 1.15
CA ALA A 34 13.90 8.29 1.94
C ALA A 34 14.96 8.49 3.05
N PHE A 35 15.53 7.40 3.58
CA PHE A 35 16.46 7.41 4.71
C PHE A 35 17.69 6.50 4.46
N PRO A 36 18.50 6.75 3.40
CA PRO A 36 19.54 5.81 2.95
C PRO A 36 20.62 5.54 4.00
N GLU A 37 21.02 6.55 4.77
CA GLU A 37 22.11 6.43 5.77
C GLU A 37 21.70 5.67 7.03
N ARG A 38 20.40 5.42 7.22
CA ARG A 38 19.83 4.87 8.45
C ARG A 38 19.10 3.56 8.26
N THR A 39 18.93 3.15 7.02
CA THR A 39 18.18 1.96 6.66
C THR A 39 19.09 0.90 6.08
N THR A 40 19.06 -0.28 6.68
CA THR A 40 19.62 -1.49 6.09
C THR A 40 18.53 -2.17 5.27
N PHE A 41 18.65 -2.20 3.95
CA PHE A 41 17.70 -2.85 3.06
C PHE A 41 18.08 -4.31 2.81
N LEU A 42 17.12 -5.21 3.07
CA LEU A 42 17.22 -6.62 2.75
C LEU A 42 16.27 -6.96 1.59
N ASP A 43 16.82 -7.03 0.37
CA ASP A 43 16.08 -7.43 -0.82
C ASP A 43 15.61 -8.89 -0.70
N THR A 44 14.29 -9.06 -0.63
CA THR A 44 13.64 -10.38 -0.49
C THR A 44 13.22 -10.99 -1.82
N ARG A 45 13.60 -10.37 -2.96
CA ARG A 45 13.36 -10.96 -4.28
C ARG A 45 14.17 -12.24 -4.43
N LEU A 46 13.52 -13.36 -4.25
CA LEU A 46 13.96 -14.61 -4.85
C LEU A 46 13.60 -14.51 -6.34
N ARG A 47 14.51 -14.01 -7.16
CA ARG A 47 14.29 -13.89 -8.60
C ARG A 47 14.26 -15.27 -9.24
N TRP A 48 13.12 -15.94 -9.15
CA TRP A 48 12.81 -17.07 -10.03
C TRP A 48 12.79 -16.65 -11.51
N ALA A 49 12.59 -15.37 -11.82
CA ALA A 49 12.79 -14.81 -13.16
C ALA A 49 14.22 -15.04 -13.66
N ASP A 50 15.23 -14.92 -12.80
CA ASP A 50 16.62 -15.19 -13.17
C ASP A 50 16.89 -16.67 -13.45
N VAL A 51 15.99 -17.57 -13.05
CA VAL A 51 16.07 -19.01 -13.38
C VAL A 51 15.38 -19.33 -14.70
N ARG A 52 14.38 -18.56 -15.13
CA ARG A 52 13.55 -18.84 -16.33
C ARG A 52 13.89 -18.01 -17.57
N THR A 53 14.53 -16.83 -17.44
CA THR A 53 14.88 -16.05 -18.61
C THR A 53 16.07 -16.70 -19.34
N ARG A 54 15.90 -16.94 -20.64
CA ARG A 54 16.93 -17.40 -21.59
C ARG A 54 18.03 -16.34 -21.85
N ALA A 55 18.15 -15.30 -21.02
CA ALA A 55 19.23 -14.35 -21.10
C ALA A 55 20.58 -15.06 -20.84
N PRO A 56 21.67 -14.73 -21.55
CA PRO A 56 22.95 -15.37 -21.36
C PRO A 56 23.39 -15.24 -19.90
N ARG A 57 23.52 -16.38 -19.24
CA ARG A 57 23.76 -16.50 -17.80
C ARG A 57 25.24 -16.18 -17.53
N SER A 58 25.53 -14.95 -17.15
CA SER A 58 26.87 -14.60 -16.68
C SER A 58 27.13 -15.22 -15.30
N GLY A 59 27.92 -16.25 -15.25
CA GLY A 59 28.43 -16.87 -14.03
C GLY A 59 28.15 -18.37 -13.88
N SER A 60 29.16 -19.10 -13.43
CA SER A 60 29.06 -20.55 -13.13
C SER A 60 28.10 -20.81 -11.96
N LEU A 61 27.49 -22.01 -11.91
CA LEU A 61 26.63 -22.44 -10.80
C LEU A 61 27.25 -22.22 -9.42
N PRO A 62 28.55 -22.52 -9.18
CA PRO A 62 29.21 -22.24 -7.91
C PRO A 62 29.20 -20.76 -7.52
N LEU A 63 29.42 -19.85 -8.46
CA LEU A 63 29.41 -18.42 -8.20
C LEU A 63 28.02 -17.92 -7.77
N ARG A 64 26.95 -18.48 -8.34
CA ARG A 64 25.55 -18.20 -7.96
C ARG A 64 25.23 -18.68 -6.56
N LEU A 65 25.65 -19.91 -6.23
CA LEU A 65 25.46 -20.47 -4.90
C LEU A 65 26.25 -19.67 -3.85
N LEU A 66 27.46 -19.22 -4.17
CA LEU A 66 28.25 -18.37 -3.30
C LEU A 66 27.59 -17.01 -3.06
N LYS A 67 27.05 -16.38 -4.12
CA LYS A 67 26.29 -15.12 -3.99
C LYS A 67 25.03 -15.31 -3.10
N LEU A 68 24.31 -16.41 -3.30
CA LEU A 68 23.14 -16.73 -2.46
C LEU A 68 23.56 -16.96 -1.00
N ALA A 69 24.60 -17.74 -0.75
CA ALA A 69 25.09 -18.01 0.61
C ALA A 69 25.55 -16.71 1.32
N ARG A 70 26.29 -15.83 0.63
CA ARG A 70 26.68 -14.52 1.16
C ARG A 70 25.48 -13.65 1.48
N ARG A 71 24.45 -13.68 0.64
CA ARG A 71 23.19 -12.94 0.86
C ARG A 71 22.45 -13.46 2.10
N VAL A 72 22.27 -14.78 2.22
CA VAL A 72 21.64 -15.41 3.38
C VAL A 72 22.42 -15.11 4.66
N ALA A 73 23.75 -15.21 4.62
CA ALA A 73 24.61 -14.86 5.75
C ALA A 73 24.52 -13.37 6.12
N GLY A 74 24.39 -12.46 5.13
CA GLY A 74 24.18 -11.03 5.35
C GLY A 74 22.84 -10.75 6.04
N ILE A 75 21.77 -11.39 5.57
CA ILE A 75 20.45 -11.32 6.18
C ILE A 75 20.49 -11.82 7.62
N GLY A 76 21.11 -12.99 7.86
CA GLY A 76 21.27 -13.57 9.19
C GLY A 76 22.00 -12.62 10.15
N ARG A 77 23.12 -12.04 9.72
CA ARG A 77 23.87 -11.06 10.52
C ARG A 77 23.04 -9.81 10.86
N ALA A 78 22.34 -9.24 9.89
CA ALA A 78 21.48 -8.09 10.11
C ALA A 78 20.37 -8.40 11.12
N CYS A 79 19.74 -9.58 11.02
CA CYS A 79 18.71 -10.01 11.98
C CYS A 79 19.26 -10.31 13.39
N LEU A 80 20.53 -10.69 13.50
CA LEU A 80 21.19 -10.98 14.79
C LEU A 80 21.70 -9.71 15.47
N ALA A 81 22.07 -8.68 14.72
CA ALA A 81 22.64 -7.44 15.25
C ALA A 81 21.73 -6.75 16.27
N GLN A 82 20.40 -6.82 16.09
CA GLN A 82 19.35 -6.28 16.99
C GLN A 82 19.52 -4.81 17.42
N ASP A 83 20.25 -4.07 16.66
CA ASP A 83 20.55 -2.64 16.91
C ASP A 83 19.65 -1.71 16.06
N TYR A 84 18.45 -2.19 15.71
CA TYR A 84 17.43 -1.44 14.99
C TYR A 84 16.31 -1.01 15.93
N ASP A 85 15.79 0.19 15.70
CA ASP A 85 14.62 0.72 16.41
C ASP A 85 13.32 0.31 15.72
N ILE A 86 13.35 0.21 14.37
CA ILE A 86 12.20 -0.14 13.55
C ILE A 86 12.57 -1.24 12.55
N VAL A 87 11.71 -2.24 12.46
CA VAL A 87 11.69 -3.21 11.36
C VAL A 87 10.49 -2.92 10.48
N VAL A 88 10.72 -2.67 9.21
CA VAL A 88 9.68 -2.50 8.19
C VAL A 88 9.68 -3.73 7.29
N ALA A 89 8.53 -4.39 7.14
CA ALA A 89 8.41 -5.57 6.31
C ALA A 89 7.22 -5.48 5.36
N ARG A 90 7.46 -5.75 4.07
CA ARG A 90 6.38 -5.87 3.09
C ARG A 90 5.82 -7.29 3.10
N CYS A 91 4.49 -7.43 3.19
CA CYS A 91 3.83 -8.71 2.96
C CYS A 91 4.20 -9.24 1.58
N VAL A 92 4.63 -10.49 1.54
CA VAL A 92 4.78 -11.21 0.28
C VAL A 92 3.39 -11.68 -0.10
N GLY A 93 2.76 -11.00 -1.04
CA GLY A 93 1.46 -11.40 -1.58
C GLY A 93 1.45 -12.86 -2.02
N PRO A 94 0.29 -13.51 -2.12
CA PRO A 94 0.19 -14.82 -2.72
C PRO A 94 0.83 -14.71 -4.09
N VAL A 95 1.86 -15.51 -4.34
CA VAL A 95 2.35 -15.70 -5.72
C VAL A 95 1.12 -16.13 -6.51
N ASN A 96 0.73 -15.32 -7.50
CA ASN A 96 -0.40 -15.65 -8.37
C ASN A 96 -0.10 -17.01 -9.00
N SER A 97 -0.70 -18.01 -8.44
CA SER A 97 -0.38 -19.41 -8.67
C SER A 97 -1.24 -20.03 -9.76
N ALA A 98 -2.02 -19.22 -10.45
CA ALA A 98 -2.73 -19.69 -11.64
C ALA A 98 -1.73 -20.26 -12.64
N GLY A 99 -1.69 -21.58 -12.72
CA GLY A 99 -0.87 -22.32 -13.68
C GLY A 99 0.45 -22.93 -13.16
N HIS A 100 0.75 -22.90 -11.86
CA HIS A 100 1.94 -23.58 -11.32
C HIS A 100 1.60 -24.96 -10.75
N ALA A 101 2.47 -25.95 -10.97
CA ALA A 101 2.31 -27.28 -10.40
C ALA A 101 2.39 -27.28 -8.86
N TYR A 102 1.61 -28.16 -8.23
CA TYR A 102 1.47 -28.27 -6.77
C TYR A 102 2.79 -28.23 -5.96
N PRO A 103 3.91 -28.90 -6.36
CA PRO A 103 5.16 -28.84 -5.61
C PRO A 103 5.80 -27.46 -5.57
N ILE A 104 5.61 -26.63 -6.62
CA ILE A 104 6.11 -25.25 -6.66
C ILE A 104 5.35 -24.37 -5.65
N HIS A 105 4.05 -24.58 -5.51
CA HIS A 105 3.24 -23.88 -4.52
C HIS A 105 3.65 -24.19 -3.09
N ALA A 106 3.93 -25.46 -2.81
CA ALA A 106 4.40 -25.88 -1.49
C ALA A 106 5.76 -25.23 -1.15
N ALA A 107 6.70 -25.24 -2.10
CA ALA A 107 8.02 -24.61 -1.93
C ALA A 107 7.91 -23.09 -1.70
N LEU A 108 7.09 -22.40 -2.48
CA LEU A 108 6.85 -20.94 -2.32
C LEU A 108 6.17 -20.62 -0.98
N SER A 109 5.31 -21.50 -0.50
CA SER A 109 4.65 -21.35 0.80
C SER A 109 5.64 -21.51 1.96
N LEU A 110 6.57 -22.45 1.88
CA LEU A 110 7.64 -22.64 2.87
C LEU A 110 8.60 -21.45 2.90
N ILE A 111 8.97 -20.95 1.74
CA ILE A 111 9.81 -19.74 1.62
C ILE A 111 9.11 -18.54 2.27
N GLY A 112 7.81 -18.35 1.99
CA GLY A 112 7.02 -17.30 2.62
C GLY A 112 6.92 -17.44 4.14
N LEU A 113 6.82 -18.67 4.63
CA LEU A 113 6.82 -18.96 6.08
C LEU A 113 8.18 -18.64 6.72
N ALA A 114 9.27 -19.09 6.09
CA ALA A 114 10.63 -18.79 6.55
C ALA A 114 10.92 -17.28 6.57
N PHE A 115 10.47 -16.57 5.56
CA PHE A 115 10.56 -15.10 5.51
C PHE A 115 9.82 -14.45 6.69
N ARG A 116 8.57 -14.84 6.95
CA ARG A 116 7.81 -14.32 8.10
C ARG A 116 8.51 -14.60 9.42
N GLY A 117 9.03 -15.81 9.58
CA GLY A 117 9.81 -16.19 10.75
C GLY A 117 11.04 -15.31 10.95
N LEU A 118 11.75 -15.01 9.88
CA LEU A 118 12.95 -14.17 9.89
C LEU A 118 12.62 -12.71 10.29
N VAL A 119 11.55 -12.14 9.73
CA VAL A 119 11.08 -10.79 10.08
C VAL A 119 10.69 -10.71 11.55
N LEU A 120 9.89 -11.68 12.03
CA LEU A 120 9.47 -11.74 13.43
C LEU A 120 10.65 -11.96 14.38
N PHE A 121 11.66 -12.70 13.94
CA PHE A 121 12.89 -12.87 14.69
C PHE A 121 13.71 -11.57 14.75
N ALA A 122 13.83 -10.82 13.64
CA ALA A 122 14.51 -9.53 13.62
C ALA A 122 13.81 -8.51 14.54
N ALA A 123 12.48 -8.56 14.61
CA ALA A 123 11.67 -7.66 15.44
C ALA A 123 11.41 -8.16 16.87
N ARG A 124 12.15 -9.17 17.38
CA ARG A 124 11.90 -9.76 18.70
C ARG A 124 12.35 -8.89 19.87
N GLY A 125 13.25 -7.95 19.62
CA GLY A 125 13.78 -7.06 20.66
C GLY A 125 12.68 -6.24 21.34
N PRO A 126 12.75 -6.03 22.65
CA PRO A 126 11.69 -5.34 23.40
C PRO A 126 11.48 -3.88 22.98
N ARG A 127 12.54 -3.25 22.45
CA ARG A 127 12.49 -1.86 21.97
C ARG A 127 12.18 -1.76 20.46
N VAL A 128 12.27 -2.85 19.72
CA VAL A 128 12.12 -2.85 18.25
C VAL A 128 10.64 -2.79 17.87
N ARG A 129 10.26 -1.81 17.08
CA ARG A 129 8.93 -1.69 16.48
C ARG A 129 8.85 -2.46 15.16
N LEU A 130 7.72 -3.09 14.90
CA LEU A 130 7.44 -3.79 13.65
C LEU A 130 6.30 -3.11 12.90
N ALA A 131 6.62 -2.50 11.77
CA ALA A 131 5.68 -1.99 10.79
C ALA A 131 5.55 -2.99 9.62
N VAL A 132 4.34 -3.41 9.30
CA VAL A 132 4.07 -4.34 8.21
C VAL A 132 3.31 -3.62 7.10
N LEU A 133 3.78 -3.71 5.85
CA LEU A 133 3.18 -3.11 4.67
C LEU A 133 2.48 -4.19 3.84
N ASP A 134 1.18 -4.15 3.73
CA ASP A 134 0.38 -4.99 2.84
C ASP A 134 -0.07 -4.18 1.61
N VAL A 135 0.60 -4.41 0.49
CA VAL A 135 0.36 -3.75 -0.80
C VAL A 135 -0.43 -4.63 -1.77
N THR A 136 -1.09 -5.67 -1.29
CA THR A 136 -1.88 -6.58 -2.13
C THR A 136 -3.18 -5.93 -2.62
N ASP A 137 -3.73 -6.45 -3.73
CA ASP A 137 -4.96 -5.96 -4.37
C ASP A 137 -6.26 -6.45 -3.70
N HIS A 138 -6.18 -6.91 -2.45
CA HIS A 138 -7.33 -7.47 -1.74
C HIS A 138 -7.75 -6.57 -0.59
N LEU A 139 -9.05 -6.37 -0.38
CA LEU A 139 -9.59 -5.66 0.78
C LEU A 139 -9.26 -6.38 2.10
N THR A 140 -9.26 -7.72 2.08
CA THR A 140 -9.00 -8.52 3.28
C THR A 140 -7.50 -8.80 3.46
N ILE A 141 -7.09 -9.04 4.70
CA ILE A 141 -5.74 -9.49 5.02
C ILE A 141 -5.68 -11.00 4.74
N HIS A 142 -4.67 -11.43 3.99
CA HIS A 142 -4.51 -12.85 3.68
C HIS A 142 -4.30 -13.67 4.98
N PRO A 143 -4.97 -14.84 5.17
CA PRO A 143 -4.87 -15.63 6.40
C PRO A 143 -3.44 -16.00 6.82
N ARG A 144 -2.52 -16.14 5.84
CA ARG A 144 -1.09 -16.41 6.09
C ARG A 144 -0.38 -15.25 6.81
N ASP A 145 -0.91 -14.01 6.70
CA ASP A 145 -0.33 -12.82 7.32
C ASP A 145 -0.92 -12.51 8.69
N ARG A 146 -1.83 -13.40 9.20
CA ARG A 146 -2.38 -13.31 10.56
C ARG A 146 -1.30 -13.21 11.64
N ALA A 147 -0.19 -13.93 11.48
CA ALA A 147 0.93 -13.87 12.41
C ALA A 147 1.60 -12.49 12.43
N PHE A 148 1.74 -11.84 11.27
CA PHE A 148 2.22 -10.48 11.18
C PHE A 148 1.28 -9.51 11.87
N LEU A 149 -0.02 -9.55 11.56
CA LEU A 149 -1.02 -8.68 12.18
C LEU A 149 -1.04 -8.82 13.71
N ARG A 150 -0.92 -10.03 14.24
CA ARG A 150 -0.87 -10.25 15.70
C ARG A 150 0.38 -9.68 16.35
N ARG A 151 1.53 -9.79 15.69
CA ARG A 151 2.85 -9.46 16.23
C ARG A 151 3.35 -8.06 15.89
N CYS A 152 2.88 -7.44 14.80
CA CYS A 152 3.27 -6.08 14.45
C CYS A 152 2.72 -5.05 15.43
N ASP A 153 3.36 -3.90 15.46
CA ASP A 153 2.87 -2.71 16.16
C ASP A 153 1.88 -1.97 15.26
N LEU A 154 2.18 -1.80 13.96
CA LEU A 154 1.27 -1.26 12.95
C LEU A 154 1.22 -2.14 11.69
N PHE A 155 0.05 -2.17 11.08
CA PHE A 155 -0.22 -2.89 9.83
C PHE A 155 -0.80 -1.91 8.80
N PHE A 156 0.02 -1.53 7.85
CA PHE A 156 -0.31 -0.59 6.79
C PHE A 156 -0.94 -1.35 5.62
N LYS A 157 -2.20 -1.08 5.35
CA LYS A 157 -2.98 -1.79 4.33
C LYS A 157 -3.33 -0.87 3.18
N ARG A 158 -2.89 -1.19 1.95
CA ARG A 158 -3.21 -0.42 0.74
C ARG A 158 -4.71 -0.39 0.45
N GLU A 159 -5.32 -1.54 0.40
CA GLU A 159 -6.76 -1.70 0.19
C GLU A 159 -7.50 -1.74 1.55
N LEU A 160 -7.28 -0.73 2.41
CA LEU A 160 -7.97 -0.67 3.70
C LEU A 160 -9.43 -0.29 3.46
N ALA A 161 -10.36 -1.21 3.76
CA ALA A 161 -11.78 -0.95 3.61
C ALA A 161 -12.25 0.23 4.47
N ALA A 162 -13.19 1.03 3.96
CA ALA A 162 -13.83 2.11 4.70
C ALA A 162 -14.46 1.62 6.02
N ASN A 163 -14.99 0.39 6.02
CA ASN A 163 -15.28 -0.36 7.24
C ASN A 163 -14.11 -1.32 7.53
N PRO A 164 -13.21 -1.02 8.51
CA PRO A 164 -12.03 -1.83 8.79
C PRO A 164 -12.31 -3.29 9.19
N TRP A 165 -13.53 -3.59 9.62
CA TRP A 165 -13.92 -4.96 9.93
C TRP A 165 -13.95 -5.86 8.70
N ASN A 166 -14.27 -5.31 7.53
CA ASN A 166 -14.20 -6.04 6.26
C ASN A 166 -12.75 -6.46 5.95
N THR A 167 -11.77 -5.61 6.28
CA THR A 167 -10.35 -5.93 6.13
C THR A 167 -9.91 -7.07 7.05
N LEU A 168 -10.50 -7.20 8.24
CA LEU A 168 -10.16 -8.20 9.24
C LEU A 168 -10.90 -9.53 9.08
N GLU A 169 -11.92 -9.60 8.25
CA GLU A 169 -12.86 -10.73 8.15
C GLU A 169 -12.16 -12.11 8.08
N THR A 170 -11.13 -12.23 7.27
CA THR A 170 -10.40 -13.50 7.05
C THR A 170 -9.43 -13.88 8.17
N VAL A 171 -9.12 -12.94 9.08
CA VAL A 171 -8.12 -13.11 10.15
C VAL A 171 -8.71 -13.09 11.56
N LEU A 172 -10.00 -12.79 11.69
CA LEU A 172 -10.72 -12.89 12.95
C LEU A 172 -10.85 -14.38 13.39
N PRO A 173 -11.05 -14.65 14.70
CA PRO A 173 -11.38 -15.98 15.18
C PRO A 173 -12.63 -16.54 14.47
N ARG A 174 -12.62 -17.85 14.17
CA ARG A 174 -13.79 -18.53 13.60
C ARG A 174 -14.97 -18.41 14.57
N GLY A 175 -16.13 -17.99 14.08
CA GLY A 175 -17.34 -17.78 14.87
C GLY A 175 -17.48 -16.39 15.50
N ALA A 176 -16.48 -15.50 15.37
CA ALA A 176 -16.66 -14.09 15.67
C ALA A 176 -17.52 -13.46 14.57
N CYS A 177 -18.86 -13.46 14.76
CA CYS A 177 -19.74 -12.64 13.96
C CYS A 177 -19.28 -11.18 14.06
N ALA A 178 -19.38 -10.41 12.98
CA ALA A 178 -18.95 -9.01 12.94
C ALA A 178 -19.49 -8.16 14.12
N GLY A 179 -20.65 -8.50 14.67
CA GLY A 179 -21.22 -7.86 15.85
C GLY A 179 -20.45 -8.13 17.15
N HIS A 180 -20.07 -9.38 17.42
CA HIS A 180 -19.31 -9.76 18.62
C HIS A 180 -17.84 -9.32 18.53
N ALA A 181 -17.24 -9.39 17.35
CA ALA A 181 -15.87 -8.93 17.14
C ALA A 181 -15.69 -7.44 17.46
N ARG A 182 -16.75 -6.64 17.31
CA ARG A 182 -16.72 -5.20 17.62
C ARG A 182 -16.60 -4.89 19.13
N GLN A 183 -16.90 -5.85 19.99
CA GLN A 183 -16.83 -5.73 21.45
C GLN A 183 -15.67 -6.52 22.06
N ASP A 184 -15.07 -7.45 21.31
CA ASP A 184 -13.95 -8.26 21.78
C ASP A 184 -12.67 -7.40 21.85
N PRO A 185 -12.05 -7.25 23.04
CA PRO A 185 -10.82 -6.48 23.21
C PRO A 185 -9.67 -6.93 22.31
N ALA A 186 -9.54 -8.23 22.04
CA ALA A 186 -8.50 -8.77 21.17
C ALA A 186 -8.75 -8.35 19.70
N CYS A 187 -9.98 -8.36 19.25
CA CYS A 187 -10.35 -7.90 17.90
C CYS A 187 -10.21 -6.38 17.77
N LEU A 188 -10.58 -5.62 18.80
CA LEU A 188 -10.36 -4.17 18.86
C LEU A 188 -8.87 -3.83 18.80
N ALA A 189 -8.03 -4.57 19.51
CA ALA A 189 -6.57 -4.40 19.47
C ALA A 189 -5.99 -4.67 18.06
N LEU A 190 -6.51 -5.65 17.32
CA LEU A 190 -6.11 -5.88 15.92
C LEU A 190 -6.54 -4.72 15.03
N ARG A 191 -7.76 -4.23 15.16
CA ARG A 191 -8.28 -3.09 14.40
C ARG A 191 -7.46 -1.83 14.65
N ALA A 192 -7.06 -1.56 15.89
CA ALA A 192 -6.29 -0.38 16.29
C ALA A 192 -4.90 -0.31 15.60
N LYS A 193 -4.37 -1.44 15.12
CA LYS A 193 -3.09 -1.52 14.40
C LYS A 193 -3.20 -1.12 12.93
N LEU A 194 -4.40 -1.12 12.34
CA LEU A 194 -4.59 -0.85 10.93
C LEU A 194 -4.32 0.62 10.62
N ARG A 195 -3.57 0.85 9.55
CA ARG A 195 -3.32 2.16 8.96
C ARG A 195 -3.53 2.10 7.45
N PRO A 196 -4.10 3.13 6.82
CA PRO A 196 -4.16 3.20 5.37
C PRO A 196 -2.75 3.27 4.78
N PHE A 197 -2.61 2.74 3.58
CA PHE A 197 -1.39 2.84 2.78
C PHE A 197 -1.76 3.07 1.32
N ALA A 198 -0.77 3.28 0.43
CA ALA A 198 -1.00 3.54 -0.98
C ALA A 198 0.14 2.98 -1.84
N LEU A 199 -0.10 2.82 -3.14
CA LEU A 199 0.96 2.44 -4.08
C LEU A 199 1.99 3.55 -4.23
N GLY A 200 1.52 4.79 -4.31
CA GLY A 200 2.38 5.95 -4.47
C GLY A 200 3.09 6.05 -5.82
N ILE A 201 3.96 7.06 -5.94
CA ILE A 201 4.73 7.33 -7.14
C ILE A 201 6.09 7.93 -6.79
N GLU A 202 7.06 7.85 -7.70
CA GLU A 202 8.33 8.54 -7.53
C GLU A 202 8.15 10.07 -7.68
N ALA A 203 8.84 10.86 -6.85
CA ALA A 203 8.78 12.33 -6.92
C ALA A 203 9.25 12.86 -8.28
N THR A 204 10.14 12.16 -8.97
CA THR A 204 10.62 12.49 -10.32
C THR A 204 9.54 12.40 -11.40
N ALA A 205 8.39 11.77 -11.10
CA ALA A 205 7.25 11.70 -12.01
C ALA A 205 6.43 13.00 -12.05
N LEU A 206 6.59 13.89 -11.06
CA LEU A 206 5.91 15.19 -11.04
C LEU A 206 6.41 16.07 -12.19
N LYS A 207 5.47 16.57 -13.00
CA LYS A 207 5.75 17.44 -14.13
C LYS A 207 5.04 18.77 -13.94
N THR A 208 5.63 19.85 -14.43
CA THR A 208 4.95 21.13 -14.49
C THR A 208 3.71 21.02 -15.39
N PRO A 209 2.49 21.30 -14.88
CA PRO A 209 1.28 21.22 -15.69
C PRO A 209 1.30 22.24 -16.83
N ILE A 210 0.75 21.87 -17.97
CA ILE A 210 0.40 22.86 -19.01
C ILE A 210 -0.98 23.43 -18.71
N PRO A 211 -1.24 24.71 -19.05
CA PRO A 211 -2.55 25.32 -18.85
C PRO A 211 -3.67 24.53 -19.51
N ALA A 212 -4.86 24.49 -18.91
CA ALA A 212 -6.00 23.73 -19.41
C ALA A 212 -6.39 24.15 -20.85
N SER A 213 -6.31 25.46 -21.15
CA SER A 213 -6.58 26.00 -22.48
C SER A 213 -5.65 25.50 -23.59
N ALA A 214 -4.42 25.09 -23.24
CA ALA A 214 -3.42 24.58 -24.19
C ALA A 214 -3.51 23.06 -24.40
N ARG A 215 -4.43 22.34 -23.72
CA ARG A 215 -4.54 20.90 -23.80
C ARG A 215 -5.32 20.46 -25.05
N SER A 216 -4.84 19.41 -25.67
CA SER A 216 -5.40 18.89 -26.92
C SER A 216 -6.68 18.08 -26.73
N TYR A 217 -6.85 17.47 -25.55
CA TYR A 217 -7.95 16.56 -25.27
C TYR A 217 -8.75 17.02 -24.04
N ASP A 218 -10.05 16.82 -24.08
CA ASP A 218 -10.91 17.08 -22.94
C ASP A 218 -10.87 15.87 -21.98
N LEU A 219 -10.83 14.66 -22.54
CA LEU A 219 -10.81 13.44 -21.78
C LEU A 219 -9.87 12.40 -22.39
N PHE A 220 -9.05 11.77 -21.54
CA PHE A 220 -8.22 10.63 -21.90
C PHE A 220 -8.64 9.39 -21.14
N TYR A 221 -8.65 8.26 -21.84
CA TYR A 221 -8.78 6.94 -21.25
C TYR A 221 -7.95 5.91 -22.01
N ALA A 222 -7.08 5.18 -21.34
CA ALA A 222 -6.39 4.01 -21.88
C ALA A 222 -6.39 2.90 -20.83
N GLY A 223 -7.00 1.78 -21.15
CA GLY A 223 -7.06 0.63 -20.26
C GLY A 223 -7.81 -0.53 -20.90
N SER A 224 -7.49 -1.76 -20.46
CA SER A 224 -8.28 -2.92 -20.82
C SER A 224 -9.63 -2.84 -20.10
N ALA A 225 -10.71 -2.98 -20.86
CA ALA A 225 -12.06 -3.08 -20.32
C ALA A 225 -12.40 -4.50 -19.86
N GLN A 226 -11.69 -5.49 -20.37
CA GLN A 226 -12.03 -6.91 -20.24
C GLN A 226 -12.16 -7.36 -18.78
N GLY A 227 -13.33 -7.84 -18.40
CA GLY A 227 -13.62 -8.42 -17.08
C GLY A 227 -13.80 -7.41 -15.93
N ILE A 228 -13.95 -6.12 -16.24
CA ILE A 228 -14.20 -5.06 -15.24
C ILE A 228 -15.40 -4.23 -15.69
N ALA A 229 -16.58 -4.51 -15.13
CA ALA A 229 -17.85 -3.94 -15.56
C ALA A 229 -17.85 -2.42 -15.71
N PHE A 230 -17.29 -1.68 -14.74
CA PHE A 230 -17.21 -0.22 -14.82
C PHE A 230 -16.39 0.26 -16.01
N ARG A 231 -15.27 -0.40 -16.33
CA ARG A 231 -14.43 -0.06 -17.49
C ARG A 231 -15.13 -0.38 -18.82
N GLU A 232 -15.95 -1.43 -18.87
CA GLU A 232 -16.76 -1.76 -20.03
C GLU A 232 -17.82 -0.67 -20.26
N THR A 233 -18.53 -0.25 -19.20
CA THR A 233 -19.50 0.85 -19.26
C THR A 233 -18.85 2.15 -19.73
N VAL A 234 -17.71 2.53 -19.17
CA VAL A 234 -16.93 3.70 -19.60
C VAL A 234 -16.61 3.63 -21.09
N SER A 235 -16.07 2.50 -21.56
CA SER A 235 -15.69 2.33 -22.98
C SER A 235 -16.89 2.50 -23.92
N GLY A 236 -18.08 2.11 -23.49
CA GLY A 236 -19.32 2.28 -24.27
C GLY A 236 -19.83 3.74 -24.31
N VAL A 237 -19.47 4.57 -23.32
CA VAL A 237 -19.89 5.98 -23.25
C VAL A 237 -18.99 6.91 -24.09
N LEU A 238 -17.70 6.62 -24.19
CA LEU A 238 -16.72 7.52 -24.84
C LEU A 238 -17.08 7.91 -26.29
N PRO A 239 -17.54 6.98 -27.17
CA PRO A 239 -17.94 7.34 -28.54
C PRO A 239 -19.12 8.33 -28.57
N ARG A 240 -20.06 8.22 -27.62
CA ARG A 240 -21.22 9.11 -27.55
C ARG A 240 -20.83 10.51 -27.10
N LEU A 241 -19.87 10.64 -26.18
CA LEU A 241 -19.27 11.92 -25.79
C LEU A 241 -18.53 12.57 -26.97
N ALA A 242 -17.76 11.78 -27.74
CA ALA A 242 -17.10 12.27 -28.94
C ALA A 242 -18.11 12.79 -29.99
N ALA A 243 -19.25 12.11 -30.17
CA ALA A 243 -20.33 12.54 -31.08
C ALA A 243 -20.99 13.86 -30.62
N ARG A 244 -20.86 14.23 -29.34
CA ARG A 244 -21.31 15.55 -28.81
C ARG A 244 -20.26 16.66 -28.97
N GLY A 245 -19.12 16.37 -29.61
CA GLY A 245 -18.06 17.35 -29.87
C GLY A 245 -16.93 17.40 -28.85
N TRP A 246 -16.93 16.53 -27.83
CA TRP A 246 -15.81 16.44 -26.89
C TRP A 246 -14.59 15.81 -27.55
N ARG A 247 -13.39 16.36 -27.28
CA ARG A 247 -12.12 15.85 -27.78
C ARG A 247 -11.67 14.67 -26.93
N ILE A 248 -12.13 13.47 -27.29
CA ILE A 248 -11.87 12.22 -26.56
C ILE A 248 -10.64 11.53 -27.16
N HIS A 249 -9.63 11.20 -26.32
CA HIS A 249 -8.50 10.35 -26.69
C HIS A 249 -8.63 8.99 -26.00
N ALA A 250 -9.05 7.98 -26.72
CA ALA A 250 -9.24 6.62 -26.23
C ALA A 250 -8.62 5.60 -27.19
N PRO A 251 -7.27 5.40 -27.15
CA PRO A 251 -6.60 4.46 -28.06
C PRO A 251 -7.03 3.03 -27.81
N THR A 252 -7.20 2.27 -28.89
CA THR A 252 -7.56 0.85 -28.85
C THR A 252 -6.36 -0.08 -28.72
N HIS A 253 -5.16 0.46 -28.88
CA HIS A 253 -3.90 -0.27 -28.73
C HIS A 253 -3.14 0.19 -27.48
N ARG A 254 -2.20 -0.63 -27.02
CA ARG A 254 -1.33 -0.28 -25.90
C ARG A 254 -0.34 0.82 -26.31
N LEU A 255 -0.34 1.91 -25.56
CA LEU A 255 0.63 2.99 -25.74
C LEU A 255 2.00 2.61 -25.12
N SER A 256 3.08 3.21 -25.64
CA SER A 256 4.36 3.23 -24.92
C SER A 256 4.22 4.04 -23.62
N PRO A 257 5.10 3.85 -22.63
CA PRO A 257 5.08 4.67 -21.41
C PRO A 257 5.16 6.16 -21.70
N GLU A 258 5.97 6.57 -22.66
CA GLU A 258 6.16 7.97 -23.07
C GLU A 258 4.89 8.54 -23.71
N ALA A 259 4.29 7.81 -24.67
CA ALA A 259 3.06 8.20 -25.34
C ALA A 259 1.88 8.25 -24.34
N PHE A 260 1.86 7.36 -23.36
CA PHE A 260 0.86 7.36 -22.29
C PHE A 260 1.01 8.60 -21.40
N ALA A 261 2.22 8.95 -20.98
CA ALA A 261 2.50 10.13 -20.19
C ALA A 261 2.17 11.42 -20.97
N GLU A 262 2.51 11.47 -22.25
CA GLU A 262 2.16 12.61 -23.13
C GLU A 262 0.65 12.77 -23.24
N ALA A 263 -0.09 11.68 -23.47
CA ALA A 263 -1.55 11.72 -23.56
C ALA A 263 -2.20 12.25 -22.28
N ILE A 264 -1.70 11.84 -21.10
CA ILE A 264 -2.16 12.42 -19.82
C ILE A 264 -1.87 13.92 -19.78
N THR A 265 -0.63 14.34 -20.00
CA THR A 265 -0.23 15.75 -19.92
C THR A 265 -1.06 16.64 -20.85
N ARG A 266 -1.46 16.14 -22.03
CA ARG A 266 -2.27 16.86 -23.01
C ARG A 266 -3.77 16.78 -22.78
N SER A 267 -4.22 16.16 -21.71
CA SER A 267 -5.64 15.99 -21.39
C SER A 267 -6.06 16.85 -20.20
N ARG A 268 -7.27 17.41 -20.27
CA ARG A 268 -7.87 18.14 -19.13
C ARG A 268 -8.22 17.18 -18.02
N PHE A 269 -8.85 16.07 -18.37
CA PHE A 269 -9.28 15.01 -17.49
C PHE A 269 -8.78 13.65 -17.94
N CYS A 270 -8.50 12.77 -16.99
CA CYS A 270 -8.15 11.38 -17.28
C CYS A 270 -8.99 10.42 -16.45
N LEU A 271 -9.66 9.48 -17.12
CA LEU A 271 -10.34 8.39 -16.43
C LEU A 271 -9.32 7.42 -15.82
N SER A 272 -9.45 7.23 -14.54
CA SER A 272 -8.59 6.37 -13.72
C SER A 272 -9.41 5.41 -12.86
N PRO A 273 -10.22 4.53 -13.45
CA PRO A 273 -11.00 3.56 -12.71
C PRO A 273 -10.11 2.51 -12.07
N GLY A 274 -10.59 1.91 -10.98
CA GLY A 274 -9.97 0.78 -10.33
C GLY A 274 -9.65 -0.36 -11.29
N GLY A 275 -8.70 -1.21 -10.90
CA GLY A 275 -8.31 -2.41 -11.63
C GLY A 275 -8.72 -3.68 -10.87
N VAL A 276 -7.77 -4.59 -10.65
CA VAL A 276 -7.94 -5.72 -9.74
C VAL A 276 -8.15 -5.20 -8.31
N GLY A 277 -7.37 -4.18 -7.90
CA GLY A 277 -7.61 -3.37 -6.71
C GLY A 277 -8.17 -2.00 -7.08
N TRP A 278 -8.73 -1.30 -6.09
CA TRP A 278 -9.23 0.07 -6.25
C TRP A 278 -8.11 1.11 -6.27
N ASP A 279 -7.04 0.89 -5.49
CA ASP A 279 -5.87 1.77 -5.50
C ASP A 279 -4.95 1.39 -6.67
N CYS A 280 -4.79 2.30 -7.63
CA CYS A 280 -4.03 2.08 -8.86
C CYS A 280 -2.92 3.13 -9.03
N TYR A 281 -1.78 2.75 -9.59
CA TYR A 281 -0.71 3.68 -9.97
C TYR A 281 -1.21 4.85 -10.82
N ARG A 282 -2.15 4.58 -11.72
CA ARG A 282 -2.72 5.60 -12.62
C ARG A 282 -3.31 6.79 -11.88
N HIS A 283 -3.84 6.62 -10.68
CA HIS A 283 -4.37 7.72 -9.89
C HIS A 283 -3.31 8.77 -9.62
N TYR A 284 -2.13 8.30 -9.25
CA TYR A 284 -0.97 9.13 -8.93
C TYR A 284 -0.27 9.64 -10.20
N GLU A 285 -0.17 8.80 -11.24
CA GLU A 285 0.38 9.18 -12.55
C GLU A 285 -0.39 10.34 -13.17
N VAL A 286 -1.73 10.26 -13.18
CA VAL A 286 -2.59 11.31 -13.75
C VAL A 286 -2.38 12.64 -13.04
N ALA A 287 -2.45 12.65 -11.71
CA ALA A 287 -2.24 13.85 -10.93
C ALA A 287 -0.81 14.39 -11.08
N SER A 288 0.21 13.53 -11.05
CA SER A 288 1.63 13.91 -11.17
C SER A 288 1.98 14.52 -12.52
N LEU A 289 1.33 14.05 -13.58
CA LEU A 289 1.52 14.53 -14.95
C LEU A 289 0.64 15.75 -15.28
N GLY A 290 -0.09 16.27 -14.29
CA GLY A 290 -0.80 17.51 -14.40
C GLY A 290 -2.16 17.40 -15.08
N SER A 291 -2.88 16.30 -14.97
CA SER A 291 -4.26 16.16 -15.40
C SER A 291 -5.18 15.91 -14.20
N VAL A 292 -6.46 16.19 -14.33
CA VAL A 292 -7.44 15.95 -13.28
C VAL A 292 -7.92 14.50 -13.33
N PRO A 293 -7.70 13.69 -12.27
CA PRO A 293 -8.14 12.31 -12.25
C PRO A 293 -9.66 12.18 -12.03
N ILE A 294 -10.27 11.25 -12.76
CA ILE A 294 -11.65 10.84 -12.57
C ILE A 294 -11.65 9.38 -12.13
N PHE A 295 -12.21 9.11 -10.97
CA PHE A 295 -12.22 7.80 -10.31
C PHE A 295 -13.61 7.18 -10.32
N ASP A 296 -13.70 5.88 -10.14
CA ASP A 296 -14.89 5.22 -9.61
C ASP A 296 -14.98 5.36 -8.09
N THR A 297 -16.19 5.29 -7.55
CA THR A 297 -16.42 5.34 -6.09
C THR A 297 -15.75 4.15 -5.42
N ARG A 298 -15.03 4.39 -4.32
CA ARG A 298 -14.21 3.38 -3.65
C ARG A 298 -14.65 3.16 -2.22
N PRO A 299 -14.75 1.91 -1.78
CA PRO A 299 -15.00 1.57 -0.38
C PRO A 299 -13.72 1.56 0.46
N LEU A 300 -12.77 2.47 0.20
CA LEU A 300 -11.45 2.51 0.85
C LEU A 300 -11.27 3.70 1.77
N THR A 301 -10.46 3.50 2.81
CA THR A 301 -9.87 4.57 3.61
C THR A 301 -8.50 4.93 3.07
N GLY A 302 -8.30 6.17 2.63
CA GLY A 302 -7.00 6.70 2.23
C GLY A 302 -6.26 7.38 3.39
N ILE A 303 -4.97 7.68 3.19
CA ILE A 303 -4.17 8.51 4.12
C ILE A 303 -4.78 9.92 4.16
N GLU A 304 -4.84 10.57 3.01
CA GLU A 304 -5.63 11.76 2.72
C GLU A 304 -6.32 11.51 1.37
N PRO A 305 -7.65 11.33 1.33
CA PRO A 305 -8.32 11.02 0.07
C PRO A 305 -8.32 12.22 -0.88
N PHE A 306 -8.31 11.97 -2.18
CA PHE A 306 -8.68 12.98 -3.16
C PHE A 306 -10.11 13.42 -2.89
N LEU A 307 -10.36 14.71 -2.76
CA LEU A 307 -11.71 15.23 -2.51
C LEU A 307 -12.43 15.50 -3.83
N HIS A 308 -13.69 15.08 -3.91
CA HIS A 308 -14.54 15.30 -5.07
C HIS A 308 -14.69 16.81 -5.37
N GLY A 309 -14.43 17.21 -6.61
CA GLY A 309 -14.50 18.61 -7.05
C GLY A 309 -13.31 19.49 -6.64
N ARG A 310 -12.31 18.94 -5.93
CA ARG A 310 -11.11 19.67 -5.50
C ARG A 310 -9.82 19.09 -6.08
N GLU A 311 -9.53 17.82 -5.85
CA GLU A 311 -8.36 17.12 -6.39
C GLU A 311 -8.72 16.12 -7.50
N GLY A 312 -10.01 15.87 -7.73
CA GLY A 312 -10.50 14.97 -8.75
C GLY A 312 -12.00 14.75 -8.66
N PHE A 313 -12.52 13.84 -9.45
CA PHE A 313 -13.94 13.50 -9.44
C PHE A 313 -14.15 12.03 -9.18
N TYR A 314 -15.20 11.71 -8.42
CA TYR A 314 -15.67 10.34 -8.24
C TYR A 314 -16.97 10.16 -9.01
N LEU A 315 -17.04 9.10 -9.81
CA LEU A 315 -18.24 8.68 -10.53
C LEU A 315 -18.88 7.52 -9.78
N ASP A 316 -20.19 7.60 -9.56
CA ASP A 316 -20.95 6.48 -9.05
C ASP A 316 -21.27 5.52 -10.20
N PRO A 317 -20.95 4.22 -10.10
CA PRO A 317 -21.31 3.23 -11.11
C PRO A 317 -22.83 3.10 -11.35
N GLN A 318 -23.67 3.59 -10.43
CA GLN A 318 -25.12 3.56 -10.51
C GLN A 318 -25.71 4.80 -11.19
N GLU A 319 -24.91 5.85 -11.43
CA GLU A 319 -25.36 7.06 -12.12
C GLU A 319 -25.36 6.87 -13.64
N ASP A 320 -26.10 7.77 -14.32
CA ASP A 320 -25.95 7.96 -15.76
C ASP A 320 -24.55 8.52 -16.07
N LEU A 321 -23.65 7.60 -16.38
CA LEU A 321 -22.23 7.90 -16.58
C LEU A 321 -21.97 8.88 -17.72
N GLU A 322 -22.77 8.83 -18.81
CA GLU A 322 -22.66 9.77 -19.93
C GLU A 322 -23.00 11.18 -19.49
N ARG A 323 -24.11 11.35 -18.78
CA ARG A 323 -24.55 12.62 -18.24
C ARG A 323 -23.56 13.18 -17.23
N ALA A 324 -23.06 12.35 -16.31
CA ALA A 324 -22.09 12.76 -15.30
C ALA A 324 -20.79 13.24 -15.93
N LEU A 325 -20.25 12.51 -16.92
CA LEU A 325 -19.06 12.92 -17.66
C LEU A 325 -19.30 14.18 -18.48
N ASP A 326 -20.43 14.30 -19.21
CA ASP A 326 -20.76 15.49 -19.99
C ASP A 326 -20.79 16.75 -19.10
N GLN A 327 -21.39 16.64 -17.91
CA GLN A 327 -21.44 17.74 -16.96
C GLN A 327 -20.05 18.10 -16.43
N LEU A 328 -19.23 17.12 -16.08
CA LEU A 328 -17.89 17.30 -15.57
C LEU A 328 -16.97 17.95 -16.60
N LEU A 329 -17.06 17.54 -17.85
CA LEU A 329 -16.24 18.10 -18.95
C LEU A 329 -16.52 19.58 -19.23
N ARG A 330 -17.65 20.13 -18.79
CA ARG A 330 -18.00 21.56 -18.87
C ARG A 330 -17.29 22.44 -17.85
N THR A 331 -16.50 21.87 -16.94
CA THR A 331 -15.68 22.66 -16.01
C THR A 331 -14.80 23.63 -16.80
N ASP A 332 -14.77 24.90 -16.41
CA ASP A 332 -13.95 25.90 -17.06
C ASP A 332 -12.44 25.65 -16.88
N ASP A 333 -11.62 26.27 -17.70
CA ASP A 333 -10.18 26.07 -17.68
C ASP A 333 -9.55 26.47 -16.33
N ALA A 334 -10.03 27.55 -15.73
CA ALA A 334 -9.57 27.99 -14.42
C ALA A 334 -9.88 26.97 -13.31
N GLY A 335 -11.05 26.32 -13.39
CA GLY A 335 -11.42 25.21 -12.51
C GLY A 335 -10.53 23.99 -12.68
N VAL A 336 -10.25 23.61 -13.92
CA VAL A 336 -9.32 22.51 -14.24
C VAL A 336 -7.92 22.82 -13.72
N ASP A 337 -7.39 24.02 -13.91
CA ASP A 337 -6.05 24.39 -13.45
C ASP A 337 -5.95 24.40 -11.93
N ARG A 338 -6.99 24.88 -11.22
CA ARG A 338 -7.05 24.80 -9.75
C ARG A 338 -7.04 23.34 -9.26
N MET A 339 -7.85 22.47 -9.87
CA MET A 339 -7.93 21.06 -9.50
C MET A 339 -6.63 20.32 -9.81
N THR A 340 -6.02 20.59 -10.96
CA THR A 340 -4.72 20.05 -11.32
C THR A 340 -3.66 20.37 -10.27
N SER A 341 -3.56 21.65 -9.89
CA SER A 341 -2.60 22.11 -8.89
C SER A 341 -2.86 21.48 -7.52
N ALA A 342 -4.13 21.37 -7.11
CA ALA A 342 -4.51 20.75 -5.85
C ALA A 342 -4.19 19.24 -5.85
N ALA A 343 -4.46 18.51 -6.94
CA ALA A 343 -4.16 17.10 -7.09
C ALA A 343 -2.65 16.82 -7.04
N GLN A 344 -1.85 17.65 -7.73
CA GLN A 344 -0.39 17.54 -7.67
C GLN A 344 0.15 17.79 -6.26
N ALA A 345 -0.30 18.87 -5.61
CA ALA A 345 0.13 19.20 -4.26
C ALA A 345 -0.22 18.08 -3.26
N LEU A 346 -1.37 17.43 -3.43
CA LEU A 346 -1.74 16.27 -2.63
C LEU A 346 -0.80 15.09 -2.89
N VAL A 347 -0.51 14.76 -4.16
CA VAL A 347 0.39 13.65 -4.49
C VAL A 347 1.80 13.91 -3.98
N GLU A 348 2.34 15.10 -4.18
CA GLU A 348 3.67 15.48 -3.71
C GLU A 348 3.79 15.34 -2.19
N ARG A 349 2.82 15.83 -1.44
CA ARG A 349 2.82 15.85 0.02
C ARG A 349 2.55 14.50 0.65
N VAL A 350 1.73 13.63 0.02
CA VAL A 350 1.19 12.41 0.66
C VAL A 350 1.60 11.14 -0.05
N TYR A 351 1.67 11.14 -1.37
CA TYR A 351 1.71 9.93 -2.18
C TYR A 351 3.02 9.71 -2.95
N THR A 352 4.02 10.55 -2.77
CA THR A 352 5.38 10.20 -3.23
C THR A 352 5.97 9.10 -2.34
N PHE A 353 6.88 8.29 -2.88
CA PHE A 353 7.53 7.24 -2.09
C PHE A 353 8.24 7.79 -0.85
N ASP A 354 8.83 8.98 -0.95
CA ASP A 354 9.45 9.67 0.19
C ASP A 354 8.40 10.05 1.25
N ALA A 355 7.27 10.63 0.84
CA ALA A 355 6.19 10.99 1.74
C ALA A 355 5.57 9.75 2.42
N LEU A 356 5.35 8.67 1.68
CA LEU A 356 4.85 7.41 2.22
C LEU A 356 5.83 6.77 3.21
N ALA A 357 7.15 6.83 2.92
CA ALA A 357 8.16 6.35 3.84
C ALA A 357 8.16 7.14 5.14
N ARG A 358 8.12 8.48 5.07
CA ARG A 358 8.02 9.35 6.24
C ARG A 358 6.75 9.06 7.04
N TYR A 359 5.62 8.91 6.37
CA TYR A 359 4.36 8.55 7.02
C TYR A 359 4.47 7.24 7.81
N VAL A 360 5.01 6.16 7.20
CA VAL A 360 5.18 4.86 7.87
C VAL A 360 6.05 5.00 9.13
N ILE A 361 7.19 5.68 9.02
CA ILE A 361 8.12 5.85 10.14
C ILE A 361 7.50 6.70 11.23
N ALA A 362 6.87 7.79 10.87
CA ALA A 362 6.25 8.73 11.82
C ALA A 362 5.09 8.09 12.60
N GLU A 363 4.16 7.38 11.93
CA GLU A 363 3.09 6.63 12.60
C GLU A 363 3.66 5.57 13.54
N THR A 364 4.76 4.92 13.14
CA THR A 364 5.38 3.87 13.96
C THR A 364 6.03 4.47 15.22
N LEU A 365 6.67 5.62 15.11
CA LEU A 365 7.30 6.32 16.24
C LEU A 365 6.26 6.95 17.18
N ALA A 366 5.14 7.45 16.67
CA ALA A 366 4.06 8.06 17.44
C ALA A 366 3.41 7.12 18.48
N LEU A 367 3.64 5.80 18.36
CA LEU A 367 3.18 4.83 19.37
C LEU A 367 3.89 4.95 20.74
N GLY A 368 4.91 5.79 20.86
CA GLY A 368 5.73 5.89 22.08
C GLY A 368 6.56 4.63 22.37
N PRO A 369 7.08 4.43 23.58
CA PRO A 369 7.85 3.23 23.96
C PRO A 369 7.06 1.94 23.76
N SER A 370 7.73 0.85 23.34
CA SER A 370 7.05 -0.42 23.11
C SER A 370 6.48 -1.00 24.41
N PRO A 371 5.18 -1.38 24.47
CA PRO A 371 4.62 -2.06 25.63
C PRO A 371 5.28 -3.41 25.92
N ARG A 372 6.10 -3.95 25.01
CA ARG A 372 6.93 -5.13 25.24
C ARG A 372 8.03 -4.93 26.28
N THR A 373 8.30 -3.67 26.68
CA THR A 373 9.22 -3.31 27.77
C THR A 373 8.57 -3.35 29.15
N ALA A 374 7.24 -3.33 29.23
CA ALA A 374 6.55 -3.53 30.49
C ALA A 374 6.60 -5.02 30.84
N SER A 375 7.44 -5.41 31.78
CA SER A 375 7.36 -6.74 32.42
C SER A 375 5.92 -6.96 32.86
N PRO A 376 5.29 -8.12 32.61
CA PRO A 376 3.99 -8.39 33.21
C PRO A 376 4.13 -8.23 34.73
N PRO A 377 3.19 -7.57 35.41
CA PRO A 377 3.22 -7.50 36.86
C PRO A 377 3.30 -8.92 37.39
N SER A 378 4.43 -9.26 38.00
CA SER A 378 4.75 -10.61 38.51
C SER A 378 3.80 -11.11 39.60
N GLU A 379 2.91 -10.24 40.08
CA GLU A 379 1.97 -10.55 41.16
C GLU A 379 0.59 -11.05 40.70
N ALA A 380 0.13 -10.71 39.48
CA ALA A 380 -1.22 -11.12 39.04
C ALA A 380 -1.31 -12.61 38.61
N LEU A 381 -0.19 -13.24 38.24
CA LEU A 381 -0.17 -14.63 37.81
C LEU A 381 -0.09 -15.64 38.96
N VAL A 382 0.37 -15.21 40.12
CA VAL A 382 0.46 -16.05 41.34
C VAL A 382 -0.90 -16.11 42.04
N ALA A 383 -1.66 -15.03 42.04
CA ALA A 383 -3.00 -14.98 42.65
C ALA A 383 -4.05 -15.83 41.91
N ALA A 384 -3.97 -15.92 40.58
CA ALA A 384 -4.93 -16.70 39.77
C ALA A 384 -4.74 -18.22 39.91
N LYS A 385 -3.58 -18.70 40.32
CA LYS A 385 -3.32 -20.16 40.56
C LYS A 385 -3.65 -20.63 41.99
N ALA A 386 -3.84 -19.72 42.93
CA ALA A 386 -4.15 -20.06 44.32
C ALA A 386 -5.66 -20.20 44.60
N GLY A 387 -6.53 -19.76 43.71
CA GLY A 387 -7.99 -19.66 43.94
C GLY A 387 -8.83 -20.89 43.48
N HIS A 388 -8.24 -21.93 42.89
CA HIS A 388 -9.02 -23.11 42.40
C HIS A 388 -8.63 -24.38 43.16
N ARG A 389 -8.84 -24.40 44.49
CA ARG A 389 -9.09 -25.66 45.19
C ARG A 389 -10.58 -25.80 45.41
N GLN A 390 -11.20 -26.68 44.65
CA GLN A 390 -12.59 -27.13 44.92
C GLN A 390 -12.61 -27.88 46.29
N PRO A 391 -13.63 -27.63 47.11
CA PRO A 391 -13.87 -28.49 48.27
C PRO A 391 -14.45 -29.84 47.78
N SER A 392 -13.85 -30.93 48.23
CA SER A 392 -14.37 -32.28 48.10
C SER A 392 -15.70 -32.43 48.83
N LEU A 393 -16.74 -32.82 48.10
CA LEU A 393 -18.01 -33.29 48.66
C LEU A 393 -17.76 -34.72 49.21
N ASN A 394 -17.97 -34.87 50.50
CA ASN A 394 -18.42 -36.12 51.12
C ASN A 394 -19.92 -36.23 51.00
#